data_422c0b36caf167c2a10af6615784c520
#
_entry.id   422c0b36caf167c2a10af6615784c520
#
_cell.length_a   1.000
_cell.length_b   1.000
_cell.length_c   1.000
_cell.angle_alpha   90.00
_cell.angle_beta   90.00
_cell.angle_gamma   90.00
#
_symmetry.space_group_name_H-M   'P 1'
#
loop_
_entity.id
_entity.type
_entity.pdbx_description
1 polymer ?
#
loop_
_entity_poly.entity_id
_entity_poly.type
_entity_poly.pdbx_seq_one_letter_code
_entity_poly.pdbx_strand_id
1 'polypeptide(L)'
;MILLFIHSSKFSFSLREKAIREPEEPKLSSLEKDNALVVFTTVEKGDDEEIVNRAVDEVLKVYDQVKPTAVIIYPYAHLSDNLEGPQRAIQVLSLLEEKLRGKVSEVYRTPFGWYKQFMINCYGHPLSELSKRIRHGEASFEKSEEMKVCEKFHFPNSPHATFMRRAVIEYLKLVSNALYVIEGSTDPEKGEMVVSYQQVYGRRLPCVNEEPHIIVKTWNVEGLQQKFSDSKNEYLIYKQSDKGYYIVDVNLLVYYFMLNASKENPPTLPLWMSPIQVRILPVKKEFLDEAIKIAESLNVRVDVDDTDDGLGAKIARAGKEWIPYVVVLGEREIKTGSLTVKVRVGNQQKSYSKEELEKEILNADRLRLKSNLPLLLSHRGRKEFITLQ
;
A
#
# COMPACT_ATOMS: atom_id res chain seq x y z
N MET A 1 -17.82 3.00 13.67
CA MET A 1 -17.54 4.44 13.95
C MET A 1 -16.57 4.98 12.91
N ILE A 2 -16.74 6.20 12.43
CA ILE A 2 -15.80 6.87 11.54
C ILE A 2 -15.30 8.14 12.19
N LEU A 3 -13.97 8.33 12.18
CA LEU A 3 -13.30 9.51 12.71
C LEU A 3 -12.54 10.20 11.56
N LEU A 4 -12.79 11.48 11.35
CA LEU A 4 -11.98 12.34 10.51
C LEU A 4 -11.26 13.35 11.42
N PHE A 5 -9.95 13.22 11.50
CA PHE A 5 -9.09 14.09 12.27
C PHE A 5 -8.64 15.27 11.43
N ILE A 6 -8.74 16.48 11.97
CA ILE A 6 -8.14 17.66 11.39
C ILE A 6 -7.34 18.40 12.47
N HIS A 7 -6.03 18.50 12.29
CA HIS A 7 -5.17 19.32 13.11
C HIS A 7 -5.25 20.76 12.63
N SER A 8 -5.84 21.60 13.44
CA SER A 8 -6.23 22.98 13.10
C SER A 8 -5.43 23.98 13.90
N SER A 9 -4.86 24.99 13.25
CA SER A 9 -4.23 26.14 13.89
C SER A 9 -5.27 26.99 14.64
N LYS A 10 -6.49 27.05 14.12
CA LYS A 10 -7.63 27.72 14.74
C LYS A 10 -8.92 27.01 14.39
N PHE A 11 -9.73 26.70 15.38
CA PHE A 11 -11.09 26.17 15.23
C PHE A 11 -12.07 27.01 16.02
N SER A 12 -13.24 27.29 15.43
CA SER A 12 -14.36 27.87 16.16
C SER A 12 -15.69 27.32 15.69
N PHE A 13 -16.67 27.28 16.58
CA PHE A 13 -18.06 27.02 16.19
C PHE A 13 -19.03 27.91 16.98
N SER A 14 -20.21 28.12 16.43
CA SER A 14 -21.37 28.69 17.10
C SER A 14 -22.63 27.93 16.69
N LEU A 15 -23.53 27.70 17.66
CA LEU A 15 -24.83 27.08 17.41
C LEU A 15 -25.70 28.00 16.56
N ARG A 16 -26.51 27.38 15.71
CA ARG A 16 -27.59 28.01 14.94
C ARG A 16 -28.93 27.48 15.38
N GLU A 17 -29.63 26.77 14.59
CA GLU A 17 -30.96 26.20 14.87
C GLU A 17 -30.89 24.69 15.09
N LYS A 18 -31.97 24.13 15.64
CA LYS A 18 -32.14 22.71 15.84
C LYS A 18 -32.19 21.97 14.50
N ALA A 19 -31.32 20.96 14.32
CA ALA A 19 -31.29 20.12 13.13
C ALA A 19 -32.24 18.90 13.23
N ILE A 20 -32.60 18.50 14.45
CA ILE A 20 -33.51 17.38 14.72
C ILE A 20 -34.56 17.78 15.78
N ARG A 21 -35.62 17.00 15.90
CA ARG A 21 -36.72 17.32 16.85
C ARG A 21 -36.29 17.38 18.32
N GLU A 22 -35.44 16.44 18.72
CA GLU A 22 -34.93 16.29 20.08
C GLU A 22 -33.39 16.32 20.07
N PRO A 23 -32.79 17.51 19.92
CA PRO A 23 -31.34 17.64 19.99
C PRO A 23 -30.87 17.52 21.44
N GLU A 24 -29.58 17.25 21.60
CA GLU A 24 -28.91 17.32 22.90
C GLU A 24 -28.97 18.74 23.46
N GLU A 25 -29.26 18.86 24.79
CA GLU A 25 -29.15 20.15 25.48
C GLU A 25 -27.69 20.67 25.43
N PRO A 26 -27.44 21.87 24.89
CA PRO A 26 -26.12 22.33 24.63
C PRO A 26 -25.39 22.71 25.93
N LYS A 27 -24.26 22.04 26.23
CA LYS A 27 -23.34 22.46 27.29
C LYS A 27 -22.49 23.67 26.85
N LEU A 28 -22.32 23.84 25.54
CA LEU A 28 -21.59 24.93 24.91
C LEU A 28 -22.37 25.44 23.72
N SER A 29 -22.61 26.76 23.66
CA SER A 29 -23.25 27.42 22.51
C SER A 29 -22.24 27.89 21.46
N SER A 30 -20.99 28.09 21.88
CA SER A 30 -19.86 28.45 21.03
C SER A 30 -18.54 28.03 21.68
N LEU A 31 -17.50 27.90 20.87
CA LEU A 31 -16.13 27.63 21.30
C LEU A 31 -15.17 28.21 20.28
N GLU A 32 -14.05 28.74 20.74
CA GLU A 32 -12.90 29.04 19.91
C GLU A 32 -11.64 28.47 20.58
N LYS A 33 -10.81 27.77 19.79
CA LYS A 33 -9.54 27.15 20.24
C LYS A 33 -8.47 27.27 19.17
N ASP A 34 -7.30 27.63 19.59
CA ASP A 34 -6.08 27.56 18.79
C ASP A 34 -5.40 26.21 18.98
N ASN A 35 -4.67 25.77 17.97
CA ASN A 35 -3.92 24.50 17.97
C ASN A 35 -4.79 23.30 18.43
N ALA A 36 -5.92 23.09 17.77
CA ALA A 36 -6.89 22.07 18.15
C ALA A 36 -6.85 20.84 17.25
N LEU A 37 -7.04 19.66 17.82
CA LEU A 37 -7.34 18.43 17.08
C LEU A 37 -8.86 18.27 17.01
N VAL A 38 -9.43 18.58 15.86
CA VAL A 38 -10.87 18.43 15.62
C VAL A 38 -11.13 17.02 15.10
N VAL A 39 -12.01 16.26 15.77
CA VAL A 39 -12.36 14.90 15.45
C VAL A 39 -13.82 14.87 15.00
N PHE A 40 -14.07 14.97 13.69
CA PHE A 40 -15.38 14.77 13.12
C PHE A 40 -15.77 13.31 13.28
N THR A 41 -16.80 13.06 14.08
CA THR A 41 -17.15 11.71 14.54
C THR A 41 -18.54 11.31 14.08
N THR A 42 -18.60 10.23 13.29
CA THR A 42 -19.84 9.57 12.88
C THR A 42 -20.04 8.29 13.68
N VAL A 43 -21.15 8.19 14.38
CA VAL A 43 -21.57 6.97 15.09
C VAL A 43 -22.41 6.13 14.15
N GLU A 44 -21.99 4.90 13.91
CA GLU A 44 -22.65 3.91 13.06
C GLU A 44 -23.44 2.91 13.90
N LYS A 45 -24.45 2.25 13.28
CA LYS A 45 -25.21 1.19 13.96
C LYS A 45 -24.30 0.09 14.47
N GLY A 46 -24.49 -0.29 15.73
CA GLY A 46 -23.70 -1.31 16.39
C GLY A 46 -22.43 -0.80 17.07
N ASP A 47 -22.15 0.50 17.03
CA ASP A 47 -21.06 1.08 17.81
C ASP A 47 -21.33 0.95 19.31
N ASP A 48 -20.45 0.26 20.00
CA ASP A 48 -20.54 -0.02 21.44
C ASP A 48 -19.31 0.47 22.20
N GLU A 49 -19.16 0.04 23.44
CA GLU A 49 -18.04 0.45 24.29
C GLU A 49 -16.69 -0.06 23.77
N GLU A 50 -16.62 -1.22 23.12
CA GLU A 50 -15.39 -1.73 22.52
C GLU A 50 -14.92 -0.78 21.40
N ILE A 51 -15.84 -0.38 20.53
CA ILE A 51 -15.55 0.58 19.44
C ILE A 51 -15.11 1.93 20.01
N VAL A 52 -15.75 2.39 21.10
CA VAL A 52 -15.35 3.65 21.77
C VAL A 52 -13.94 3.55 22.37
N ASN A 53 -13.58 2.43 23.01
CA ASN A 53 -12.23 2.23 23.55
C ASN A 53 -11.17 2.35 22.45
N ARG A 54 -11.42 1.70 21.32
CA ARG A 54 -10.54 1.77 20.14
C ARG A 54 -10.49 3.18 19.52
N ALA A 55 -11.61 3.89 19.52
CA ALA A 55 -11.65 5.28 19.08
C ALA A 55 -10.79 6.19 20.00
N VAL A 56 -10.86 5.97 21.31
CA VAL A 56 -9.98 6.65 22.29
C VAL A 56 -8.50 6.41 21.94
N ASP A 57 -8.11 5.15 21.68
CA ASP A 57 -6.72 4.81 21.35
C ASP A 57 -6.25 5.51 20.06
N GLU A 58 -7.09 5.57 19.04
CA GLU A 58 -6.77 6.27 17.79
C GLU A 58 -6.67 7.80 18.00
N VAL A 59 -7.55 8.39 18.81
CA VAL A 59 -7.47 9.81 19.17
C VAL A 59 -6.17 10.12 19.92
N LEU A 60 -5.79 9.27 20.88
CA LEU A 60 -4.55 9.46 21.66
C LEU A 60 -3.30 9.34 20.80
N LYS A 61 -3.27 8.38 19.85
CA LYS A 61 -2.15 8.26 18.91
C LYS A 61 -1.93 9.53 18.10
N VAL A 62 -3.00 10.10 17.56
CA VAL A 62 -2.91 11.35 16.78
C VAL A 62 -2.56 12.52 17.68
N TYR A 63 -3.18 12.61 18.86
CA TYR A 63 -2.89 13.63 19.88
C TYR A 63 -1.40 13.67 20.23
N ASP A 64 -0.79 12.51 20.49
CA ASP A 64 0.62 12.40 20.83
C ASP A 64 1.57 12.82 19.72
N GLN A 65 1.15 12.63 18.47
CA GLN A 65 1.95 13.01 17.30
C GLN A 65 1.89 14.50 17.00
N VAL A 66 0.71 15.13 17.08
CA VAL A 66 0.53 16.53 16.68
C VAL A 66 0.55 17.51 17.84
N LYS A 67 0.47 17.01 19.11
CA LYS A 67 0.57 17.81 20.35
C LYS A 67 -0.37 19.03 20.37
N PRO A 68 -1.68 18.85 20.17
CA PRO A 68 -2.63 19.95 20.20
C PRO A 68 -2.88 20.41 21.65
N THR A 69 -3.44 21.61 21.83
CA THR A 69 -3.86 22.12 23.14
C THR A 69 -5.20 21.54 23.59
N ALA A 70 -6.06 21.18 22.62
CA ALA A 70 -7.37 20.61 22.89
C ALA A 70 -7.80 19.58 21.83
N VAL A 71 -8.60 18.62 22.25
CA VAL A 71 -9.36 17.70 21.38
C VAL A 71 -10.81 18.16 21.32
N ILE A 72 -11.37 18.27 20.12
CA ILE A 72 -12.76 18.69 19.90
C ILE A 72 -13.52 17.58 19.18
N ILE A 73 -14.38 16.87 19.90
CA ILE A 73 -15.27 15.87 19.31
C ILE A 73 -16.42 16.61 18.62
N TYR A 74 -16.52 16.46 17.30
CA TYR A 74 -17.54 17.09 16.50
C TYR A 74 -18.47 16.05 15.88
N PRO A 75 -19.72 15.87 16.40
CA PRO A 75 -20.69 14.97 15.78
C PRO A 75 -20.96 15.33 14.33
N TYR A 76 -20.71 14.40 13.40
CA TYR A 76 -20.76 14.65 11.96
C TYR A 76 -21.37 13.46 11.23
N ALA A 77 -22.58 13.63 10.68
CA ALA A 77 -23.35 12.53 10.08
C ALA A 77 -22.93 12.18 8.65
N HIS A 78 -22.16 13.04 7.96
CA HIS A 78 -21.93 12.92 6.51
C HIS A 78 -20.84 11.94 6.09
N LEU A 79 -20.24 11.20 7.04
CA LEU A 79 -19.16 10.24 6.71
C LEU A 79 -19.68 8.80 6.51
N SER A 80 -20.98 8.54 6.78
CA SER A 80 -21.58 7.21 6.64
C SER A 80 -23.06 7.26 6.28
N ASP A 81 -23.52 6.23 5.57
CA ASP A 81 -24.94 5.99 5.30
C ASP A 81 -25.58 5.07 6.35
N ASN A 82 -24.78 4.46 7.26
CA ASN A 82 -25.24 3.53 8.29
C ASN A 82 -25.29 4.19 9.68
N LEU A 83 -26.04 5.27 9.80
CA LEU A 83 -26.08 6.08 11.02
C LEU A 83 -26.83 5.40 12.16
N GLU A 84 -26.31 5.56 13.38
CA GLU A 84 -27.00 5.19 14.60
C GLU A 84 -28.14 6.19 14.93
N GLY A 85 -29.15 5.73 15.70
CA GLY A 85 -30.22 6.58 16.16
C GLY A 85 -29.75 7.70 17.11
N PRO A 86 -30.42 8.89 17.12
CA PRO A 86 -29.92 10.07 17.82
C PRO A 86 -29.57 9.86 19.28
N GLN A 87 -30.46 9.23 20.05
CA GLN A 87 -30.29 9.02 21.50
C GLN A 87 -29.07 8.12 21.78
N ARG A 88 -28.93 7.04 21.01
CA ARG A 88 -27.79 6.13 21.17
C ARG A 88 -26.49 6.78 20.71
N ALA A 89 -26.51 7.56 19.63
CA ALA A 89 -25.36 8.31 19.15
C ALA A 89 -24.86 9.31 20.22
N ILE A 90 -25.75 10.02 20.90
CA ILE A 90 -25.42 10.91 22.02
C ILE A 90 -24.73 10.14 23.15
N GLN A 91 -25.22 8.94 23.52
CA GLN A 91 -24.63 8.11 24.56
C GLN A 91 -23.20 7.69 24.19
N VAL A 92 -22.99 7.22 22.96
CA VAL A 92 -21.68 6.79 22.45
C VAL A 92 -20.69 7.96 22.42
N LEU A 93 -21.13 9.12 21.95
CA LEU A 93 -20.30 10.33 21.91
C LEU A 93 -19.95 10.85 23.31
N SER A 94 -20.89 10.75 24.28
CA SER A 94 -20.67 11.10 25.68
C SER A 94 -19.65 10.18 26.32
N LEU A 95 -19.72 8.88 26.05
CA LEU A 95 -18.75 7.90 26.52
C LEU A 95 -17.34 8.15 25.94
N LEU A 96 -17.26 8.53 24.66
CA LEU A 96 -15.99 8.90 24.02
C LEU A 96 -15.36 10.14 24.70
N GLU A 97 -16.18 11.18 24.95
CA GLU A 97 -15.77 12.38 25.67
C GLU A 97 -15.26 12.03 27.09
N GLU A 98 -16.01 11.23 27.84
CA GLU A 98 -15.68 10.81 29.19
C GLU A 98 -14.33 10.05 29.25
N LYS A 99 -14.14 9.08 28.34
CA LYS A 99 -12.92 8.26 28.29
C LYS A 99 -11.67 9.03 27.84
N LEU A 100 -11.81 10.14 27.14
CA LEU A 100 -10.70 11.04 26.78
C LEU A 100 -10.39 12.03 27.90
N ARG A 101 -11.32 12.29 28.80
CA ARG A 101 -11.15 13.20 29.92
C ARG A 101 -10.03 12.71 30.85
N GLY A 102 -9.08 13.57 31.15
CA GLY A 102 -7.88 13.24 31.94
C GLY A 102 -6.76 12.53 31.19
N LYS A 103 -6.99 12.15 29.91
CA LYS A 103 -5.94 11.58 29.04
C LYS A 103 -5.36 12.59 28.06
N VAL A 104 -6.07 13.69 27.81
CA VAL A 104 -5.65 14.82 26.97
C VAL A 104 -5.73 16.09 27.77
N SER A 105 -5.02 17.17 27.34
CA SER A 105 -4.98 18.43 28.06
C SER A 105 -6.36 19.02 28.26
N GLU A 106 -7.13 19.13 27.19
CA GLU A 106 -8.51 19.59 27.21
C GLU A 106 -9.34 18.77 26.21
N VAL A 107 -10.58 18.44 26.56
CA VAL A 107 -11.52 17.81 25.64
C VAL A 107 -12.86 18.56 25.66
N TYR A 108 -13.37 18.82 24.48
CA TYR A 108 -14.67 19.46 24.25
C TYR A 108 -15.50 18.62 23.29
N ARG A 109 -16.82 18.65 23.46
CA ARG A 109 -17.73 18.05 22.48
C ARG A 109 -18.77 19.08 22.06
N THR A 110 -18.92 19.25 20.73
CA THR A 110 -19.99 20.11 20.22
C THR A 110 -21.34 19.39 20.32
N PRO A 111 -22.46 20.11 20.63
CA PRO A 111 -23.74 19.48 20.85
C PRO A 111 -24.25 18.71 19.61
N PHE A 112 -24.86 17.54 19.87
CA PHE A 112 -25.49 16.73 18.83
C PHE A 112 -26.85 17.27 18.40
N GLY A 113 -27.19 17.17 17.12
CA GLY A 113 -28.51 17.52 16.61
C GLY A 113 -28.77 19.03 16.40
N TRP A 114 -27.70 19.81 16.29
CA TRP A 114 -27.72 21.24 16.01
C TRP A 114 -27.01 21.58 14.72
N TYR A 115 -27.57 22.49 13.92
CA TYR A 115 -26.80 23.19 12.90
C TYR A 115 -25.77 24.10 13.55
N LYS A 116 -24.56 24.05 13.05
CA LYS A 116 -23.41 24.79 13.59
C LYS A 116 -22.71 25.55 12.47
N GLN A 117 -22.50 26.83 12.67
CA GLN A 117 -21.51 27.55 11.85
C GLN A 117 -20.13 27.25 12.45
N PHE A 118 -19.21 26.79 11.66
CA PHE A 118 -17.84 26.54 12.14
C PHE A 118 -16.80 27.08 11.16
N MET A 119 -15.63 27.39 11.71
CA MET A 119 -14.43 27.74 10.97
C MET A 119 -13.35 26.74 11.40
N ILE A 120 -12.59 26.25 10.45
CA ILE A 120 -11.44 25.37 10.66
C ILE A 120 -10.28 25.81 9.76
N ASN A 121 -9.11 26.05 10.34
CA ASN A 121 -7.91 26.42 9.62
C ASN A 121 -6.87 25.29 9.76
N CYS A 122 -6.88 24.36 8.81
CA CYS A 122 -6.00 23.18 8.79
C CYS A 122 -4.52 23.62 8.63
N TYR A 123 -3.62 22.97 9.39
CA TYR A 123 -2.17 23.26 9.31
C TYR A 123 -1.53 22.85 7.97
N GLY A 124 -2.06 21.86 7.26
CA GLY A 124 -1.53 21.42 5.96
C GLY A 124 -0.25 20.58 6.01
N HIS A 125 0.15 20.05 7.16
CA HIS A 125 1.25 19.07 7.27
C HIS A 125 0.74 17.63 7.04
N PRO A 126 1.62 16.64 6.80
CA PRO A 126 1.20 15.27 6.43
C PRO A 126 0.26 14.55 7.41
N LEU A 127 0.19 14.98 8.67
CA LEU A 127 -0.69 14.43 9.71
C LEU A 127 -1.86 15.37 10.05
N SER A 128 -2.07 16.45 9.30
CA SER A 128 -3.12 17.43 9.58
C SER A 128 -4.51 16.96 9.16
N GLU A 129 -4.59 15.96 8.29
CA GLU A 129 -5.84 15.35 7.83
C GLU A 129 -5.69 13.82 7.83
N LEU A 130 -6.53 13.13 8.59
CA LEU A 130 -6.49 11.67 8.69
C LEU A 130 -7.89 11.12 8.90
N SER A 131 -8.29 10.10 8.14
CA SER A 131 -9.56 9.39 8.35
C SER A 131 -9.31 7.99 8.90
N LYS A 132 -10.15 7.57 9.85
CA LYS A 132 -10.16 6.22 10.43
C LYS A 132 -11.58 5.69 10.49
N ARG A 133 -11.74 4.44 10.07
CA ARG A 133 -12.98 3.69 10.28
C ARG A 133 -12.71 2.55 11.27
N ILE A 134 -13.46 2.50 12.35
CA ILE A 134 -13.32 1.53 13.43
C ILE A 134 -14.52 0.58 13.37
N ARG A 135 -14.26 -0.73 13.29
CA ARG A 135 -15.26 -1.79 13.21
C ARG A 135 -14.94 -2.92 14.17
N HIS A 136 -15.96 -3.68 14.61
CA HIS A 136 -15.74 -4.92 15.36
C HIS A 136 -14.85 -5.90 14.58
N GLY A 137 -14.01 -6.63 15.28
CA GLY A 137 -13.12 -7.62 14.68
C GLY A 137 -11.84 -7.07 14.02
N GLU A 138 -11.68 -5.74 13.90
CA GLU A 138 -10.41 -5.14 13.51
C GLU A 138 -9.56 -4.93 14.76
N ALA A 139 -8.55 -5.78 14.97
CA ALA A 139 -7.60 -5.63 16.07
C ALA A 139 -6.92 -4.25 16.04
N SER A 140 -6.57 -3.71 17.22
CA SER A 140 -5.70 -2.53 17.33
C SER A 140 -4.51 -2.70 16.37
N PHE A 141 -4.28 -1.72 15.49
CA PHE A 141 -3.22 -1.79 14.48
C PHE A 141 -1.82 -1.89 15.10
N GLU A 142 -1.43 -3.04 15.56
CA GLU A 142 -0.08 -3.48 15.30
C GLU A 142 0.02 -3.66 13.79
N LYS A 143 0.95 -2.96 13.14
CA LYS A 143 1.19 -3.10 11.71
C LYS A 143 1.18 -4.57 11.35
N SER A 144 0.34 -4.96 10.40
CA SER A 144 0.30 -6.36 9.97
C SER A 144 1.68 -6.76 9.42
N GLU A 145 1.98 -8.03 9.39
CA GLU A 145 3.26 -8.52 8.85
C GLU A 145 3.42 -8.12 7.38
N GLU A 146 2.31 -8.11 6.62
CA GLU A 146 2.28 -7.61 5.25
C GLU A 146 2.70 -6.15 5.17
N MET A 147 2.21 -5.29 6.07
CA MET A 147 2.62 -3.89 6.12
C MET A 147 4.10 -3.75 6.45
N LYS A 148 4.64 -4.55 7.37
CA LYS A 148 6.07 -4.54 7.71
C LYS A 148 6.93 -4.98 6.53
N VAL A 149 6.47 -5.98 5.75
CA VAL A 149 7.15 -6.41 4.53
C VAL A 149 7.11 -5.31 3.48
N CYS A 150 5.95 -4.67 3.26
CA CYS A 150 5.81 -3.56 2.32
C CYS A 150 6.64 -2.33 2.74
N GLU A 151 6.84 -2.09 4.04
CA GLU A 151 7.72 -1.02 4.52
C GLU A 151 9.20 -1.30 4.26
N LYS A 152 9.61 -2.56 4.28
CA LYS A 152 10.97 -2.96 3.90
C LYS A 152 11.22 -2.82 2.40
N PHE A 153 10.19 -3.09 1.58
CA PHE A 153 10.20 -2.96 0.14
C PHE A 153 9.34 -1.76 -0.27
N HIS A 154 9.99 -0.73 -0.75
CA HIS A 154 9.28 0.43 -1.28
C HIS A 154 8.87 0.17 -2.72
N PHE A 155 7.60 -0.20 -2.92
CA PHE A 155 7.00 -0.14 -4.24
C PHE A 155 6.92 1.32 -4.68
N PRO A 156 7.67 1.76 -5.69
CA PRO A 156 7.63 3.16 -6.09
C PRO A 156 6.29 3.54 -6.75
N ASN A 157 5.60 2.58 -7.35
CA ASN A 157 4.29 2.81 -7.97
C ASN A 157 3.59 1.47 -8.31
N SER A 158 2.31 1.53 -8.75
CA SER A 158 1.50 0.37 -9.10
C SER A 158 2.01 -0.46 -10.30
N PRO A 159 2.72 0.09 -11.33
CA PRO A 159 3.33 -0.73 -12.37
C PRO A 159 4.27 -1.82 -11.85
N HIS A 160 5.01 -1.57 -10.76
CA HIS A 160 5.84 -2.60 -10.11
C HIS A 160 4.98 -3.74 -9.56
N ALA A 161 3.89 -3.42 -8.88
CA ALA A 161 2.95 -4.42 -8.34
C ALA A 161 2.31 -5.24 -9.46
N THR A 162 1.92 -4.58 -10.56
CA THR A 162 1.38 -5.24 -11.75
C THR A 162 2.39 -6.22 -12.37
N PHE A 163 3.65 -5.81 -12.49
CA PHE A 163 4.70 -6.71 -12.95
C PHE A 163 4.85 -7.93 -12.04
N MET A 164 4.90 -7.74 -10.72
CA MET A 164 5.07 -8.83 -9.77
C MET A 164 3.92 -9.85 -9.81
N ARG A 165 2.67 -9.37 -9.93
CA ARG A 165 1.51 -10.25 -10.10
C ARG A 165 1.62 -11.06 -11.39
N ARG A 166 1.97 -10.41 -12.50
CA ARG A 166 2.19 -11.09 -13.79
C ARG A 166 3.32 -12.12 -13.67
N ALA A 167 4.44 -11.80 -13.05
CA ALA A 167 5.54 -12.70 -12.84
C ALA A 167 5.14 -13.94 -12.03
N VAL A 168 4.32 -13.76 -10.99
CA VAL A 168 3.77 -14.87 -10.18
C VAL A 168 2.85 -15.76 -10.99
N ILE A 169 2.02 -15.19 -11.88
CA ILE A 169 1.15 -15.99 -12.78
C ILE A 169 2.00 -16.82 -13.76
N GLU A 170 3.02 -16.24 -14.37
CA GLU A 170 3.92 -16.97 -15.25
C GLU A 170 4.72 -18.06 -14.49
N TYR A 171 5.10 -17.77 -13.25
CA TYR A 171 5.68 -18.77 -12.35
C TYR A 171 4.72 -19.95 -12.13
N LEU A 172 3.43 -19.67 -11.84
CA LEU A 172 2.41 -20.71 -11.67
C LEU A 172 2.29 -21.58 -12.91
N LYS A 173 2.21 -20.98 -14.11
CA LYS A 173 2.14 -21.71 -15.38
C LYS A 173 3.34 -22.64 -15.56
N LEU A 174 4.54 -22.16 -15.19
CA LEU A 174 5.77 -22.93 -15.32
C LEU A 174 5.80 -24.12 -14.36
N VAL A 175 5.54 -23.92 -13.08
CA VAL A 175 5.65 -24.97 -12.05
C VAL A 175 4.51 -25.99 -12.10
N SER A 176 3.36 -25.60 -12.63
CA SER A 176 2.21 -26.49 -12.83
C SER A 176 2.24 -27.26 -14.15
N ASN A 177 3.25 -27.07 -14.99
CA ASN A 177 3.32 -27.66 -16.33
C ASN A 177 2.01 -27.46 -17.11
N ALA A 178 1.58 -26.19 -17.20
CA ALA A 178 0.30 -25.84 -17.80
C ALA A 178 0.18 -26.36 -19.24
N LEU A 179 -0.87 -27.10 -19.54
CA LEU A 179 -1.16 -27.60 -20.89
C LEU A 179 -1.81 -26.53 -21.76
N TYR A 180 -2.69 -25.72 -21.15
CA TYR A 180 -3.31 -24.57 -21.78
C TYR A 180 -3.69 -23.52 -20.73
N VAL A 181 -3.95 -22.31 -21.19
CA VAL A 181 -4.40 -21.19 -20.38
C VAL A 181 -5.58 -20.53 -21.12
N ILE A 182 -6.67 -20.33 -20.40
CA ILE A 182 -7.84 -19.58 -20.88
C ILE A 182 -7.90 -18.28 -20.11
N GLU A 183 -7.89 -17.15 -20.80
CA GLU A 183 -8.10 -15.82 -20.21
C GLU A 183 -9.57 -15.43 -20.41
N GLY A 184 -10.22 -15.02 -19.33
CA GLY A 184 -11.62 -14.65 -19.34
C GLY A 184 -12.44 -15.46 -18.34
N SER A 185 -13.75 -15.16 -18.30
CA SER A 185 -14.67 -15.85 -17.40
C SER A 185 -15.22 -17.09 -18.09
N THR A 186 -14.97 -18.25 -17.51
CA THR A 186 -15.55 -19.52 -17.91
C THR A 186 -15.68 -20.43 -16.69
N ASP A 187 -16.62 -21.36 -16.72
CA ASP A 187 -16.77 -22.33 -15.64
C ASP A 187 -15.56 -23.29 -15.64
N PRO A 188 -14.83 -23.38 -14.53
CA PRO A 188 -13.69 -24.27 -14.44
C PRO A 188 -14.14 -25.74 -14.35
N GLU A 189 -13.35 -26.61 -14.98
CA GLU A 189 -13.54 -28.06 -14.92
C GLU A 189 -12.65 -28.71 -13.85
N LYS A 190 -12.93 -29.98 -13.58
CA LYS A 190 -12.10 -30.79 -12.68
C LYS A 190 -10.64 -30.83 -13.18
N GLY A 191 -9.71 -30.59 -12.26
CA GLY A 191 -8.28 -30.57 -12.55
C GLY A 191 -7.78 -29.29 -13.18
N GLU A 192 -8.61 -28.25 -13.28
CA GLU A 192 -8.19 -26.90 -13.67
C GLU A 192 -7.82 -26.07 -12.44
N MET A 193 -7.06 -25.01 -12.66
CA MET A 193 -6.69 -24.04 -11.65
C MET A 193 -7.24 -22.67 -12.05
N VAL A 194 -8.09 -22.10 -11.21
CA VAL A 194 -8.57 -20.72 -11.36
C VAL A 194 -7.59 -19.81 -10.63
N VAL A 195 -6.91 -18.96 -11.39
CA VAL A 195 -6.02 -17.93 -10.86
C VAL A 195 -6.81 -16.65 -10.78
N SER A 196 -7.18 -16.25 -9.55
CA SER A 196 -8.00 -15.08 -9.30
C SER A 196 -7.15 -13.89 -8.89
N TYR A 197 -7.47 -12.73 -9.44
CA TYR A 197 -7.00 -11.44 -8.91
C TYR A 197 -7.96 -11.01 -7.81
N GLN A 198 -7.43 -10.54 -6.69
CA GLN A 198 -8.27 -9.91 -5.70
C GLN A 198 -8.93 -8.66 -6.29
N GLN A 199 -10.21 -8.44 -5.97
CA GLN A 199 -10.96 -7.29 -6.45
C GLN A 199 -10.20 -6.00 -6.18
N VAL A 200 -9.88 -5.27 -7.25
CA VAL A 200 -9.44 -3.89 -7.13
C VAL A 200 -10.66 -3.07 -6.72
N TYR A 201 -10.59 -2.39 -5.57
CA TYR A 201 -11.61 -1.46 -5.13
C TYR A 201 -11.75 -0.34 -6.17
N GLY A 202 -12.82 -0.35 -6.95
CA GLY A 202 -13.14 0.62 -7.99
C GLY A 202 -14.59 0.47 -8.44
N ARG A 203 -15.16 1.52 -9.04
CA ARG A 203 -16.48 1.44 -9.66
C ARG A 203 -16.42 0.44 -10.80
N ARG A 204 -17.16 -0.65 -10.67
CA ARG A 204 -17.38 -1.60 -11.77
C ARG A 204 -18.24 -0.91 -12.83
N LEU A 205 -17.82 -1.03 -14.09
CA LEU A 205 -18.71 -0.72 -15.21
C LEU A 205 -19.81 -1.78 -15.24
N PRO A 206 -21.09 -1.38 -15.27
CA PRO A 206 -22.19 -2.36 -15.25
C PRO A 206 -22.16 -3.37 -16.40
N CYS A 207 -21.53 -3.00 -17.51
CA CYS A 207 -21.36 -3.86 -18.69
C CYS A 207 -20.10 -4.73 -18.66
N VAL A 208 -19.21 -4.55 -17.65
CA VAL A 208 -17.99 -5.34 -17.43
C VAL A 208 -18.04 -5.86 -16.01
N ASN A 209 -18.92 -6.84 -15.75
CA ASN A 209 -19.14 -7.38 -14.41
C ASN A 209 -18.18 -8.48 -14.03
N GLU A 210 -17.35 -8.95 -14.95
CA GLU A 210 -16.53 -10.12 -14.78
C GLU A 210 -15.10 -9.70 -14.47
N GLU A 211 -14.58 -10.25 -13.38
CA GLU A 211 -13.15 -10.16 -13.11
C GLU A 211 -12.43 -11.06 -14.10
N PRO A 212 -11.30 -10.61 -14.67
CA PRO A 212 -10.51 -11.48 -15.51
C PRO A 212 -9.99 -12.63 -14.64
N HIS A 213 -10.47 -13.84 -14.92
CA HIS A 213 -9.92 -15.07 -14.40
C HIS A 213 -8.97 -15.66 -15.42
N ILE A 214 -7.91 -16.29 -14.93
CA ILE A 214 -7.03 -17.10 -15.77
C ILE A 214 -7.27 -18.54 -15.37
N ILE A 215 -7.75 -19.33 -16.31
CA ILE A 215 -7.91 -20.79 -16.13
C ILE A 215 -6.64 -21.46 -16.65
N VAL A 216 -6.00 -22.21 -15.78
CA VAL A 216 -4.80 -22.97 -16.12
C VAL A 216 -5.11 -24.45 -15.99
N LYS A 217 -5.03 -25.19 -17.10
CA LYS A 217 -5.09 -26.65 -17.06
C LYS A 217 -3.77 -27.18 -16.53
N THR A 218 -3.82 -27.90 -15.42
CA THR A 218 -2.64 -28.51 -14.82
C THR A 218 -2.91 -29.95 -14.42
N TRP A 219 -1.90 -30.79 -14.52
CA TRP A 219 -1.93 -32.16 -14.04
C TRP A 219 -1.34 -32.29 -12.62
N ASN A 220 -0.57 -31.30 -12.20
CA ASN A 220 0.19 -31.41 -10.95
C ASN A 220 0.28 -30.07 -10.23
N VAL A 221 -0.14 -30.05 -8.98
CA VAL A 221 0.00 -28.92 -8.04
C VAL A 221 1.05 -29.18 -6.95
N GLU A 222 1.73 -30.34 -6.96
CA GLU A 222 2.71 -30.71 -5.93
C GLU A 222 3.89 -29.76 -5.83
N GLY A 223 4.22 -29.05 -6.93
CA GLY A 223 5.25 -28.03 -6.94
C GLY A 223 4.84 -26.67 -6.35
N LEU A 224 3.54 -26.50 -6.01
CA LEU A 224 3.03 -25.25 -5.47
C LEU A 224 2.99 -25.27 -3.94
N GLN A 225 3.48 -24.21 -3.33
CA GLN A 225 3.32 -23.98 -1.89
C GLN A 225 1.83 -23.77 -1.57
N GLN A 226 1.22 -24.69 -0.80
CA GLN A 226 -0.18 -24.60 -0.45
C GLN A 226 -0.45 -23.64 0.69
N LYS A 227 0.37 -23.70 1.74
CA LYS A 227 0.20 -22.93 2.96
C LYS A 227 1.51 -22.27 3.36
N PHE A 228 1.42 -21.13 4.03
CA PHE A 228 2.54 -20.52 4.72
C PHE A 228 2.03 -19.76 5.95
N SER A 229 2.95 -19.42 6.85
CA SER A 229 2.63 -18.62 8.03
C SER A 229 3.56 -17.44 8.13
N ASP A 230 3.02 -16.33 8.60
CA ASP A 230 3.81 -15.23 9.16
C ASP A 230 3.84 -15.34 10.69
N SER A 231 4.20 -14.27 11.40
CA SER A 231 4.27 -14.28 12.86
C SER A 231 2.91 -14.39 13.56
N LYS A 232 1.80 -14.18 12.84
CA LYS A 232 0.46 -14.06 13.43
C LYS A 232 -0.56 -15.01 12.82
N ASN A 233 -0.46 -15.31 11.53
CA ASN A 233 -1.50 -16.01 10.78
C ASN A 233 -0.93 -17.12 9.91
N GLU A 234 -1.77 -18.14 9.68
CA GLU A 234 -1.58 -19.15 8.64
C GLU A 234 -2.42 -18.74 7.42
N TYR A 235 -1.83 -18.83 6.24
CA TYR A 235 -2.46 -18.47 4.96
C TYR A 235 -2.55 -19.67 4.05
N LEU A 236 -3.66 -19.78 3.32
CA LEU A 236 -3.89 -20.81 2.33
C LEU A 236 -3.80 -20.20 0.94
N ILE A 237 -2.71 -20.44 0.21
CA ILE A 237 -2.48 -19.91 -1.13
C ILE A 237 -3.47 -20.49 -2.14
N TYR A 238 -3.74 -21.79 -2.05
CA TYR A 238 -4.73 -22.43 -2.90
C TYR A 238 -5.57 -23.47 -2.16
N LYS A 239 -6.79 -23.64 -2.61
CA LYS A 239 -7.72 -24.66 -2.13
C LYS A 239 -8.33 -25.40 -3.31
N GLN A 240 -8.70 -26.67 -3.09
CA GLN A 240 -9.51 -27.43 -4.01
C GLN A 240 -10.98 -27.17 -3.73
N SER A 241 -11.77 -26.95 -4.78
CA SER A 241 -13.23 -26.86 -4.68
C SER A 241 -13.85 -28.25 -4.61
N ASP A 242 -15.11 -28.35 -4.18
CA ASP A 242 -15.88 -29.59 -4.17
C ASP A 242 -16.09 -30.15 -5.58
N LYS A 243 -16.00 -29.30 -6.60
CA LYS A 243 -16.08 -29.70 -8.03
C LYS A 243 -14.74 -30.22 -8.57
N GLY A 244 -13.66 -30.21 -7.76
CA GLY A 244 -12.36 -30.77 -8.10
C GLY A 244 -11.42 -29.88 -8.90
N TYR A 245 -11.71 -28.59 -9.05
CA TYR A 245 -10.76 -27.59 -9.56
C TYR A 245 -10.06 -26.88 -8.40
N TYR A 246 -8.95 -26.19 -8.68
CA TYR A 246 -8.19 -25.42 -7.69
C TYR A 246 -8.44 -23.93 -7.85
N ILE A 247 -8.48 -23.20 -6.74
CA ILE A 247 -8.55 -21.73 -6.69
C ILE A 247 -7.29 -21.23 -6.04
N VAL A 248 -6.52 -20.39 -6.76
CA VAL A 248 -5.25 -19.82 -6.29
C VAL A 248 -5.40 -18.33 -6.08
N ASP A 249 -4.99 -17.84 -4.91
CA ASP A 249 -4.91 -16.41 -4.60
C ASP A 249 -3.52 -15.86 -5.00
N VAL A 250 -3.51 -15.04 -6.06
CA VAL A 250 -2.27 -14.41 -6.57
C VAL A 250 -1.64 -13.46 -5.56
N ASN A 251 -2.45 -12.73 -4.79
CA ASN A 251 -1.93 -11.77 -3.82
C ASN A 251 -1.25 -12.47 -2.65
N LEU A 252 -1.82 -13.58 -2.17
CA LEU A 252 -1.17 -14.39 -1.14
C LEU A 252 0.14 -15.00 -1.65
N LEU A 253 0.20 -15.39 -2.92
CA LEU A 253 1.44 -15.92 -3.50
C LEU A 253 2.49 -14.82 -3.67
N VAL A 254 2.11 -13.60 -4.05
CA VAL A 254 3.00 -12.43 -4.04
C VAL A 254 3.52 -12.16 -2.63
N TYR A 255 2.62 -12.17 -1.65
CA TYR A 255 3.00 -11.95 -0.25
C TYR A 255 3.96 -13.04 0.25
N TYR A 256 3.72 -14.30 -0.08
CA TYR A 256 4.62 -15.41 0.26
C TYR A 256 6.06 -15.14 -0.23
N PHE A 257 6.24 -14.77 -1.49
CA PHE A 257 7.57 -14.48 -2.04
C PHE A 257 8.19 -13.22 -1.40
N MET A 258 7.41 -12.17 -1.16
CA MET A 258 7.89 -10.96 -0.50
C MET A 258 8.30 -11.23 0.95
N LEU A 259 7.50 -12.01 1.68
CA LEU A 259 7.79 -12.39 3.06
C LEU A 259 9.11 -13.16 3.16
N ASN A 260 9.31 -14.14 2.28
CA ASN A 260 10.56 -14.90 2.23
C ASN A 260 11.74 -14.00 1.84
N ALA A 261 11.58 -13.18 0.80
CA ALA A 261 12.61 -12.24 0.37
C ALA A 261 13.00 -11.24 1.48
N SER A 262 12.04 -10.84 2.32
CA SER A 262 12.28 -9.90 3.43
C SER A 262 13.12 -10.48 4.57
N LYS A 263 13.24 -11.81 4.64
CA LYS A 263 14.05 -12.51 5.65
C LYS A 263 15.51 -12.65 5.22
N GLU A 264 15.79 -12.48 3.94
CA GLU A 264 17.16 -12.49 3.41
C GLU A 264 17.97 -11.29 3.93
N ASN A 265 19.31 -11.40 3.93
CA ASN A 265 20.21 -10.33 4.35
C ASN A 265 21.26 -10.03 3.27
N PRO A 266 21.15 -8.93 2.52
CA PRO A 266 20.02 -7.97 2.49
C PRO A 266 18.76 -8.56 1.86
N PRO A 267 17.56 -8.03 2.18
CA PRO A 267 16.30 -8.48 1.59
C PRO A 267 16.36 -8.46 0.07
N THR A 268 16.01 -9.56 -0.58
CA THR A 268 16.20 -9.72 -2.04
C THR A 268 15.06 -10.53 -2.65
N LEU A 269 14.37 -9.96 -3.65
CA LEU A 269 13.37 -10.70 -4.44
C LEU A 269 14.03 -11.73 -5.36
N PRO A 270 13.35 -12.84 -5.66
CA PRO A 270 13.75 -13.70 -6.76
C PRO A 270 13.93 -12.88 -8.04
N LEU A 271 14.98 -13.16 -8.80
CA LEU A 271 15.34 -12.34 -9.97
C LEU A 271 14.23 -12.30 -11.04
N TRP A 272 13.50 -13.41 -11.21
CA TRP A 272 12.35 -13.49 -12.12
C TRP A 272 11.17 -12.60 -11.69
N MET A 273 11.06 -12.29 -10.38
CA MET A 273 10.00 -11.47 -9.80
C MET A 273 10.41 -10.00 -9.65
N SER A 274 11.68 -9.67 -9.78
CA SER A 274 12.19 -8.29 -9.65
C SER A 274 11.72 -7.44 -10.83
N PRO A 275 10.94 -6.38 -10.62
CA PRO A 275 10.43 -5.51 -11.69
C PRO A 275 11.57 -4.86 -12.50
N ILE A 276 12.64 -4.50 -11.79
CA ILE A 276 13.91 -4.03 -12.35
C ILE A 276 15.02 -4.96 -11.86
N GLN A 277 15.85 -5.43 -12.76
CA GLN A 277 16.99 -6.31 -12.45
C GLN A 277 18.27 -5.52 -12.35
N VAL A 278 18.43 -4.52 -13.20
CA VAL A 278 19.61 -3.65 -13.23
C VAL A 278 19.19 -2.20 -13.13
N ARG A 279 19.84 -1.43 -12.26
CA ARG A 279 19.76 0.04 -12.28
C ARG A 279 21.10 0.64 -12.57
N ILE A 280 21.16 1.51 -13.57
CA ILE A 280 22.38 2.24 -13.94
C ILE A 280 22.31 3.63 -13.29
N LEU A 281 23.38 3.97 -12.55
CA LEU A 281 23.54 5.21 -11.82
C LEU A 281 24.65 6.03 -12.49
N PRO A 282 24.34 6.98 -13.39
CA PRO A 282 25.36 7.91 -13.89
C PRO A 282 25.84 8.79 -12.72
N VAL A 283 27.16 8.85 -12.53
CA VAL A 283 27.80 9.63 -11.46
C VAL A 283 27.66 11.13 -11.70
N LYS A 284 27.64 11.51 -12.99
CA LYS A 284 27.43 12.89 -13.43
C LYS A 284 26.38 12.92 -14.54
N LYS A 285 25.75 14.07 -14.73
CA LYS A 285 24.71 14.28 -15.76
C LYS A 285 25.24 14.07 -17.18
N GLU A 286 26.50 14.39 -17.43
CA GLU A 286 27.16 14.19 -18.72
C GLU A 286 27.27 12.71 -19.14
N PHE A 287 27.10 11.78 -18.20
CA PHE A 287 27.17 10.33 -18.49
C PHE A 287 25.77 9.72 -18.72
N LEU A 288 24.70 10.53 -18.71
CA LEU A 288 23.32 10.05 -18.84
C LEU A 288 23.10 9.39 -20.21
N ASP A 289 23.53 10.01 -21.30
CA ASP A 289 23.35 9.48 -22.66
C ASP A 289 24.04 8.11 -22.82
N GLU A 290 25.20 7.95 -22.21
CA GLU A 290 25.92 6.67 -22.25
C GLU A 290 25.22 5.62 -21.37
N ALA A 291 24.70 6.01 -20.20
CA ALA A 291 23.89 5.14 -19.36
C ALA A 291 22.64 4.63 -20.09
N ILE A 292 21.96 5.49 -20.85
CA ILE A 292 20.82 5.13 -21.68
C ILE A 292 21.22 4.12 -22.77
N LYS A 293 22.30 4.38 -23.51
CA LYS A 293 22.78 3.44 -24.54
C LYS A 293 23.13 2.06 -23.98
N ILE A 294 23.81 2.02 -22.82
CA ILE A 294 24.11 0.76 -22.15
C ILE A 294 22.81 0.06 -21.76
N ALA A 295 21.85 0.79 -21.15
CA ALA A 295 20.58 0.24 -20.74
C ALA A 295 19.77 -0.34 -21.92
N GLU A 296 19.66 0.40 -23.02
CA GLU A 296 18.94 -0.04 -24.23
C GLU A 296 19.59 -1.27 -24.89
N SER A 297 20.89 -1.44 -24.70
CA SER A 297 21.62 -2.58 -25.26
C SER A 297 21.50 -3.86 -24.45
N LEU A 298 21.00 -3.80 -23.20
CA LEU A 298 20.84 -4.95 -22.32
C LEU A 298 19.47 -5.60 -22.52
N ASN A 299 19.42 -6.89 -22.75
CA ASN A 299 18.17 -7.65 -22.90
C ASN A 299 17.64 -8.16 -21.55
N VAL A 300 17.66 -7.29 -20.55
CA VAL A 300 17.17 -7.54 -19.18
C VAL A 300 16.26 -6.39 -18.74
N ARG A 301 15.60 -6.51 -17.59
CA ARG A 301 14.79 -5.41 -17.02
C ARG A 301 15.71 -4.39 -16.37
N VAL A 302 15.98 -3.32 -17.09
CA VAL A 302 16.92 -2.28 -16.70
C VAL A 302 16.23 -0.92 -16.62
N ASP A 303 16.73 -0.06 -15.73
CA ASP A 303 16.40 1.35 -15.71
C ASP A 303 17.63 2.23 -15.43
N VAL A 304 17.46 3.53 -15.62
CA VAL A 304 18.47 4.55 -15.38
C VAL A 304 17.94 5.56 -14.36
N ASP A 305 18.70 5.80 -13.29
CA ASP A 305 18.40 6.86 -12.34
C ASP A 305 18.93 8.20 -12.87
N ASP A 306 18.10 8.88 -13.61
CA ASP A 306 18.35 10.16 -14.28
C ASP A 306 18.07 11.39 -13.39
N THR A 307 17.83 11.19 -12.09
CA THR A 307 17.61 12.29 -11.13
C THR A 307 18.88 13.12 -10.93
N ASP A 308 18.69 14.38 -10.53
CA ASP A 308 19.84 15.28 -10.21
C ASP A 308 20.42 15.02 -8.80
N ASP A 309 19.98 13.95 -8.12
CA ASP A 309 20.48 13.57 -6.79
C ASP A 309 21.95 13.10 -6.82
N GLY A 310 22.64 13.28 -5.70
CA GLY A 310 23.98 12.76 -5.52
C GLY A 310 24.02 11.21 -5.50
N LEU A 311 25.17 10.62 -5.89
CA LEU A 311 25.35 9.17 -6.02
C LEU A 311 24.90 8.38 -4.77
N GLY A 312 25.17 8.89 -3.56
CA GLY A 312 24.77 8.26 -2.31
C GLY A 312 23.25 8.10 -2.18
N ALA A 313 22.48 9.14 -2.58
CA ALA A 313 21.01 9.10 -2.59
C ALA A 313 20.48 8.11 -3.64
N LYS A 314 21.07 8.07 -4.83
CA LYS A 314 20.74 7.11 -5.89
C LYS A 314 20.98 5.65 -5.43
N ILE A 315 22.12 5.38 -4.78
CA ILE A 315 22.42 4.06 -4.20
C ILE A 315 21.43 3.70 -3.11
N ALA A 316 21.10 4.64 -2.22
CA ALA A 316 20.14 4.40 -1.15
C ALA A 316 18.74 4.09 -1.70
N ARG A 317 18.31 4.79 -2.77
CA ARG A 317 17.04 4.53 -3.48
C ARG A 317 17.03 3.13 -4.08
N ALA A 318 18.05 2.75 -4.82
CA ALA A 318 18.19 1.40 -5.37
C ALA A 318 18.16 0.32 -4.26
N GLY A 319 18.74 0.63 -3.10
CA GLY A 319 18.70 -0.23 -1.92
C GLY A 319 17.28 -0.42 -1.36
N LYS A 320 16.48 0.64 -1.28
CA LYS A 320 15.08 0.60 -0.80
C LYS A 320 14.15 -0.14 -1.76
N GLU A 321 14.42 -0.08 -3.05
CA GLU A 321 13.67 -0.78 -4.09
C GLU A 321 14.18 -2.23 -4.33
N TRP A 322 15.10 -2.71 -3.54
CA TRP A 322 15.69 -4.05 -3.60
C TRP A 322 16.25 -4.41 -4.99
N ILE A 323 16.82 -3.43 -5.69
CA ILE A 323 17.40 -3.65 -7.01
C ILE A 323 18.55 -4.68 -6.91
N PRO A 324 18.49 -5.79 -7.69
CA PRO A 324 19.48 -6.87 -7.58
C PRO A 324 20.90 -6.47 -8.03
N TYR A 325 20.99 -5.72 -9.12
CA TYR A 325 22.27 -5.26 -9.69
C TYR A 325 22.27 -3.75 -9.87
N VAL A 326 23.23 -3.07 -9.27
CA VAL A 326 23.36 -1.61 -9.37
C VAL A 326 24.70 -1.30 -10.05
N VAL A 327 24.63 -0.73 -11.24
CA VAL A 327 25.79 -0.29 -12.02
C VAL A 327 26.09 1.16 -11.68
N VAL A 328 27.30 1.44 -11.20
CA VAL A 328 27.80 2.81 -11.03
C VAL A 328 28.58 3.17 -12.28
N LEU A 329 28.05 4.14 -13.05
CA LEU A 329 28.65 4.52 -14.32
C LEU A 329 29.42 5.85 -14.18
N GLY A 330 30.73 5.76 -14.18
CA GLY A 330 31.63 6.88 -14.17
C GLY A 330 32.55 6.89 -15.40
N GLU A 331 33.50 7.82 -15.44
CA GLU A 331 34.44 7.99 -16.56
C GLU A 331 35.28 6.73 -16.83
N ARG A 332 35.64 6.00 -15.76
CA ARG A 332 36.40 4.77 -15.86
C ARG A 332 35.63 3.69 -16.61
N GLU A 333 34.40 3.45 -16.21
CA GLU A 333 33.52 2.42 -16.79
C GLU A 333 33.27 2.71 -18.28
N ILE A 334 33.06 3.99 -18.62
CA ILE A 334 32.85 4.43 -20.01
C ILE A 334 34.11 4.19 -20.86
N LYS A 335 35.31 4.51 -20.33
CA LYS A 335 36.58 4.34 -21.06
C LYS A 335 36.98 2.88 -21.23
N THR A 336 36.72 2.06 -20.22
CA THR A 336 37.18 0.66 -20.21
C THR A 336 36.16 -0.33 -20.73
N GLY A 337 34.86 0.05 -20.77
CA GLY A 337 33.76 -0.87 -21.06
C GLY A 337 33.49 -1.89 -19.93
N SER A 338 34.23 -1.82 -18.83
CA SER A 338 34.07 -2.71 -17.67
C SER A 338 33.21 -2.06 -16.61
N LEU A 339 32.03 -2.61 -16.37
CA LEU A 339 31.01 -2.06 -15.47
C LEU A 339 31.30 -2.44 -14.01
N THR A 340 31.35 -1.46 -13.13
CA THR A 340 31.40 -1.67 -11.68
C THR A 340 29.97 -1.90 -11.18
N VAL A 341 29.68 -3.13 -10.73
CA VAL A 341 28.34 -3.57 -10.34
C VAL A 341 28.31 -3.95 -8.87
N LYS A 342 27.40 -3.33 -8.13
CA LYS A 342 27.05 -3.77 -6.79
C LYS A 342 25.97 -4.85 -6.90
N VAL A 343 26.32 -6.07 -6.52
CA VAL A 343 25.42 -7.23 -6.50
C VAL A 343 24.79 -7.32 -5.13
N ARG A 344 23.46 -7.30 -5.08
CA ARG A 344 22.70 -7.27 -3.82
C ARG A 344 22.89 -8.55 -3.01
N VAL A 345 22.76 -9.70 -3.66
CA VAL A 345 23.02 -11.00 -3.03
C VAL A 345 24.47 -11.06 -2.57
N GLY A 346 24.68 -11.31 -1.27
CA GLY A 346 25.99 -11.33 -0.66
C GLY A 346 26.67 -9.96 -0.52
N ASN A 347 25.99 -8.86 -0.85
CA ASN A 347 26.48 -7.48 -0.74
C ASN A 347 27.90 -7.29 -1.35
N GLN A 348 28.10 -7.81 -2.57
CA GLN A 348 29.40 -7.84 -3.24
C GLN A 348 29.50 -6.74 -4.29
N GLN A 349 30.72 -6.29 -4.54
CA GLN A 349 31.04 -5.46 -5.70
C GLN A 349 31.87 -6.28 -6.67
N LYS A 350 31.44 -6.35 -7.94
CA LYS A 350 32.10 -7.11 -9.01
C LYS A 350 32.26 -6.24 -10.23
N SER A 351 33.18 -6.63 -11.08
CA SER A 351 33.40 -6.03 -12.39
C SER A 351 32.91 -6.98 -13.46
N TYR A 352 32.15 -6.47 -14.42
CA TYR A 352 31.55 -7.24 -15.51
C TYR A 352 31.74 -6.51 -16.84
N SER A 353 31.92 -7.27 -17.91
CA SER A 353 31.54 -6.77 -19.22
C SER A 353 29.98 -6.73 -19.30
N LYS A 354 29.43 -6.00 -20.25
CA LYS A 354 28.01 -5.94 -20.49
C LYS A 354 27.41 -7.33 -20.75
N GLU A 355 28.08 -8.13 -21.58
CA GLU A 355 27.69 -9.47 -21.98
C GLU A 355 27.73 -10.46 -20.80
N GLU A 356 28.71 -10.35 -19.92
CA GLU A 356 28.81 -11.17 -18.71
C GLU A 356 27.65 -10.88 -17.74
N LEU A 357 27.36 -9.59 -17.53
CA LEU A 357 26.25 -9.17 -16.67
C LEU A 357 24.91 -9.67 -17.22
N GLU A 358 24.65 -9.47 -18.51
CA GLU A 358 23.44 -9.95 -19.17
C GLU A 358 23.31 -11.47 -19.06
N LYS A 359 24.36 -12.20 -19.35
CA LYS A 359 24.38 -13.67 -19.28
C LYS A 359 24.11 -14.20 -17.88
N GLU A 360 24.71 -13.58 -16.84
CA GLU A 360 24.47 -13.96 -15.45
C GLU A 360 23.00 -13.79 -15.09
N ILE A 361 22.41 -12.65 -15.44
CA ILE A 361 21.01 -12.34 -15.16
C ILE A 361 20.06 -13.28 -15.93
N LEU A 362 20.27 -13.46 -17.22
CA LEU A 362 19.42 -14.32 -18.05
C LEU A 362 19.46 -15.80 -17.64
N ASN A 363 20.61 -16.27 -17.13
CA ASN A 363 20.71 -17.64 -16.60
C ASN A 363 19.94 -17.84 -15.30
N ALA A 364 19.81 -16.80 -14.47
CA ALA A 364 19.09 -16.84 -13.21
C ALA A 364 17.61 -16.47 -13.36
N ASP A 365 17.24 -15.73 -14.41
CA ASP A 365 15.84 -15.35 -14.69
C ASP A 365 15.14 -16.41 -15.54
N ARG A 366 14.42 -17.34 -14.88
CA ARG A 366 13.71 -18.44 -15.53
C ARG A 366 12.55 -17.98 -16.44
N LEU A 367 11.97 -16.82 -16.17
CA LEU A 367 10.76 -16.37 -16.87
C LEU A 367 11.05 -15.41 -18.03
N ARG A 368 12.16 -14.69 -17.98
CA ARG A 368 12.62 -13.72 -18.99
C ARG A 368 11.53 -12.72 -19.42
N LEU A 369 10.70 -12.28 -18.48
CA LEU A 369 9.64 -11.33 -18.76
C LEU A 369 10.22 -9.95 -19.09
N LYS A 370 9.58 -9.26 -20.04
CA LYS A 370 9.93 -7.88 -20.37
C LYS A 370 9.41 -6.91 -19.29
N SER A 371 10.13 -5.84 -19.07
CA SER A 371 9.68 -4.75 -18.21
C SER A 371 8.44 -4.06 -18.79
N ASN A 372 7.56 -3.61 -17.90
CA ASN A 372 6.47 -2.69 -18.21
C ASN A 372 6.73 -1.28 -17.66
N LEU A 373 7.95 -1.03 -17.22
CA LEU A 373 8.35 0.23 -16.58
C LEU A 373 9.13 1.11 -17.57
N PRO A 374 9.02 2.44 -17.46
CA PRO A 374 9.85 3.37 -18.23
C PRO A 374 11.34 3.17 -17.92
N LEU A 375 12.17 3.39 -18.93
CA LEU A 375 13.63 3.31 -18.82
C LEU A 375 14.17 4.35 -17.83
N LEU A 376 13.69 5.58 -17.91
CA LEU A 376 14.12 6.68 -17.06
C LEU A 376 13.28 6.76 -15.78
N LEU A 377 13.96 6.90 -14.65
CA LEU A 377 13.28 6.99 -13.34
C LEU A 377 12.38 8.22 -13.24
N SER A 378 12.79 9.36 -13.79
CA SER A 378 12.00 10.60 -13.84
C SER A 378 10.64 10.43 -14.52
N HIS A 379 10.51 9.48 -15.46
CA HIS A 379 9.25 9.20 -16.14
C HIS A 379 8.24 8.41 -15.31
N ARG A 380 8.64 7.89 -14.15
CA ARG A 380 7.76 7.13 -13.26
C ARG A 380 6.88 7.99 -12.36
N GLY A 381 7.24 9.25 -12.16
CA GLY A 381 6.49 10.20 -11.31
C GLY A 381 5.21 10.74 -11.94
N ARG A 382 4.81 10.26 -13.13
CA ARG A 382 3.54 10.65 -13.75
C ARG A 382 2.39 10.03 -12.97
N LYS A 383 1.31 10.83 -12.73
CA LYS A 383 0.11 10.33 -12.08
C LYS A 383 -0.42 9.12 -12.83
N GLU A 384 -0.61 8.02 -12.12
CA GLU A 384 -0.96 6.71 -12.70
C GLU A 384 -2.38 6.63 -13.26
N PHE A 385 -3.22 7.62 -12.96
CA PHE A 385 -4.63 7.63 -13.38
C PHE A 385 -4.97 8.90 -14.12
N ILE A 386 -5.24 8.77 -15.40
CA ILE A 386 -6.11 9.68 -16.11
C ILE A 386 -7.52 9.19 -15.85
N THR A 387 -8.24 9.82 -14.94
CA THR A 387 -9.68 9.63 -14.84
C THR A 387 -10.27 10.25 -16.10
N LEU A 388 -10.72 9.41 -17.01
CA LEU A 388 -11.62 9.87 -18.06
C LEU A 388 -12.91 10.29 -17.34
N GLN A 389 -13.14 11.60 -17.28
CA GLN A 389 -14.41 12.17 -16.81
C GLN A 389 -15.49 11.95 -17.84
#